data_042c90b8a70b944afcda8a5baec0044c
#
_entry.id   042c90b8a70b944afcda8a5baec0044c
#
_cell.length_a   1.000
_cell.length_b   1.000
_cell.length_c   1.000
_cell.angle_alpha   90.00
_cell.angle_beta   90.00
_cell.angle_gamma   90.00
#
_symmetry.space_group_name_H-M   'P 1'
#
loop_
_entity.id
_entity.type
_entity.pdbx_description
1 polymer ?
#
loop_
_entity_poly.entity_id
_entity_poly.type
_entity_poly.pdbx_seq_one_letter_code
_entity_poly.pdbx_strand_id
1 'polypeptide(L)'
;AELRKLPGIGEKRAMNIVKYRTSLGGFYTVEQLAEVYSIDAELVERLKKYIVCNGNSVAKIDINNTIPYQLWHPYLKGELLKTIKQRIKNGKRYKSFDEIKAENGYDENLNGRAEKYLEFK
;
A
#
# COMPACT_ATOMS: atom_id res chain seq x y z
N ALA A 1 14.07 13.67 -6.82
CA ALA A 1 15.30 14.11 -7.46
C ALA A 1 16.37 13.03 -7.41
N GLU A 2 16.59 12.43 -6.25
CA GLU A 2 17.60 11.39 -6.11
C GLU A 2 17.27 10.12 -6.91
N LEU A 3 15.99 9.79 -7.01
CA LEU A 3 15.56 8.56 -7.69
C LEU A 3 15.93 8.53 -9.17
N ARG A 4 15.90 9.67 -9.84
CA ARG A 4 16.18 9.72 -11.28
C ARG A 4 17.64 9.38 -11.60
N LYS A 5 18.52 9.44 -10.62
CA LYS A 5 19.94 9.14 -10.77
C LYS A 5 20.24 7.65 -10.72
N LEU A 6 19.25 6.84 -10.31
CA LEU A 6 19.44 5.40 -10.23
C LEU A 6 19.45 4.78 -11.63
N PRO A 7 20.25 3.71 -11.83
CA PRO A 7 20.32 3.06 -13.13
C PRO A 7 18.95 2.62 -13.64
N GLY A 8 18.59 3.02 -14.85
CA GLY A 8 17.35 2.61 -15.49
C GLY A 8 16.10 3.34 -15.05
N ILE A 9 16.20 4.30 -14.14
CA ILE A 9 15.02 5.01 -13.64
C ILE A 9 14.66 6.21 -14.50
N GLY A 10 15.54 7.21 -14.60
CA GLY A 10 15.22 8.42 -15.31
C GLY A 10 14.12 9.21 -14.64
N GLU A 11 13.71 10.30 -15.31
CA GLU A 11 12.77 11.27 -14.73
C GLU A 11 11.34 10.73 -14.64
N LYS A 12 10.88 10.08 -15.69
CA LYS A 12 9.50 9.60 -15.78
C LYS A 12 9.22 8.48 -14.79
N ARG A 13 10.13 7.52 -14.69
CA ARG A 13 9.99 6.43 -13.71
C ARG A 13 10.10 6.95 -12.29
N ALA A 14 10.99 7.92 -12.06
CA ALA A 14 11.09 8.55 -10.74
C ALA A 14 9.78 9.20 -10.32
N MET A 15 9.10 9.91 -11.24
CA MET A 15 7.80 10.50 -10.97
C MET A 15 6.75 9.43 -10.63
N ASN A 16 6.74 8.33 -11.38
CA ASN A 16 5.81 7.25 -11.14
C ASN A 16 6.04 6.61 -9.76
N ILE A 17 7.30 6.46 -9.37
CA ILE A 17 7.65 5.92 -8.05
C ILE A 17 7.14 6.85 -6.95
N VAL A 18 7.36 8.16 -7.08
CA VAL A 18 6.93 9.12 -6.08
C VAL A 18 5.41 9.12 -5.95
N LYS A 19 4.69 9.11 -7.06
CA LYS A 19 3.22 9.07 -7.04
C LYS A 19 2.71 7.82 -6.34
N TYR A 20 3.26 6.67 -6.68
CA TYR A 20 2.82 5.42 -6.08
C TYR A 20 3.19 5.35 -4.60
N ARG A 21 4.39 5.82 -4.25
CA ARG A 21 4.82 5.88 -2.86
C ARG A 21 3.87 6.71 -2.01
N THR A 22 3.42 7.84 -2.55
CA THR A 22 2.48 8.72 -1.84
C THR A 22 1.14 8.02 -1.64
N SER A 23 0.63 7.34 -2.67
CA SER A 23 -0.63 6.60 -2.57
C SER A 23 -0.54 5.44 -1.57
N LEU A 24 0.61 4.80 -1.52
CA LEU A 24 0.84 3.62 -0.69
C LEU A 24 1.07 3.98 0.77
N GLY A 25 1.68 5.15 1.03
CA GLY A 25 2.12 5.54 2.37
C GLY A 25 3.56 5.16 2.65
N GLY A 26 4.32 4.86 1.61
CA GLY A 26 5.71 4.45 1.70
C GLY A 26 5.90 2.99 1.28
N PHE A 27 7.10 2.65 0.85
CA PHE A 27 7.40 1.26 0.48
C PHE A 27 7.83 0.48 1.70
N TYR A 28 7.22 -0.68 1.88
CA TYR A 28 7.57 -1.61 2.94
C TYR A 28 8.77 -2.48 2.52
N THR A 29 8.81 -2.89 1.25
CA THR A 29 9.91 -3.67 0.69
C THR A 29 10.28 -3.11 -0.68
N VAL A 30 11.51 -3.41 -1.13
CA VAL A 30 11.97 -3.00 -2.46
C VAL A 30 11.15 -3.68 -3.56
N GLU A 31 10.68 -4.90 -3.31
CA GLU A 31 9.87 -5.65 -4.28
C GLU A 31 8.61 -4.91 -4.70
N GLN A 32 8.07 -4.05 -3.85
CA GLN A 32 6.87 -3.27 -4.17
C GLN A 32 7.11 -2.30 -5.33
N LEU A 33 8.35 -2.00 -5.67
CA LEU A 33 8.65 -1.17 -6.84
C LEU A 33 8.14 -1.80 -8.14
N ALA A 34 8.02 -3.12 -8.20
CA ALA A 34 7.48 -3.78 -9.38
C ALA A 34 6.00 -3.45 -9.62
N GLU A 35 5.31 -2.90 -8.62
CA GLU A 35 3.92 -2.48 -8.74
C GLU A 35 3.80 -1.10 -9.41
N VAL A 36 4.89 -0.38 -9.52
CA VAL A 36 4.91 0.95 -10.13
C VAL A 36 4.84 0.82 -11.64
N TYR A 37 4.01 1.64 -12.28
CA TYR A 37 3.92 1.65 -13.74
C TYR A 37 5.30 1.86 -14.35
N SER A 38 5.61 1.07 -15.37
CA SER A 38 6.85 1.07 -16.14
C SER A 38 8.08 0.52 -15.41
N ILE A 39 7.90 -0.11 -14.24
CA ILE A 39 8.99 -0.77 -13.53
C ILE A 39 8.68 -2.26 -13.45
N ASP A 40 9.56 -3.10 -14.03
CA ASP A 40 9.38 -4.54 -14.02
C ASP A 40 10.28 -5.20 -12.96
N ALA A 41 10.07 -6.51 -12.78
CA ALA A 41 10.81 -7.27 -11.77
C ALA A 41 12.33 -7.30 -12.05
N GLU A 42 12.72 -7.30 -13.31
CA GLU A 42 14.12 -7.30 -13.67
C GLU A 42 14.80 -6.01 -13.24
N LEU A 43 14.14 -4.87 -13.46
CA LEU A 43 14.65 -3.58 -13.02
C LEU A 43 14.74 -3.52 -11.51
N VAL A 44 13.73 -4.05 -10.80
CA VAL A 44 13.75 -4.09 -9.34
C VAL A 44 14.98 -4.85 -8.84
N GLU A 45 15.30 -6.00 -9.45
CA GLU A 45 16.48 -6.78 -9.04
C GLU A 45 17.76 -5.96 -9.18
N ARG A 46 17.88 -5.16 -10.25
CA ARG A 46 19.05 -4.31 -10.45
C ARG A 46 19.12 -3.18 -9.44
N LEU A 47 17.96 -2.70 -8.98
CA LEU A 47 17.89 -1.59 -8.03
C LEU A 47 18.13 -2.01 -6.58
N LYS A 48 18.03 -3.28 -6.26
CA LYS A 48 18.20 -3.75 -4.88
C LYS A 48 19.55 -3.39 -4.27
N LYS A 49 20.57 -3.18 -5.10
CA LYS A 49 21.89 -2.76 -4.64
C LYS A 49 21.91 -1.33 -4.12
N TYR A 50 20.96 -0.51 -4.54
CA TYR A 50 21.00 0.93 -4.29
C TYR A 50 19.89 1.41 -3.37
N ILE A 51 18.89 0.58 -3.07
CA ILE A 51 17.70 0.97 -2.34
C ILE A 51 17.49 0.07 -1.14
N VAL A 52 17.25 0.70 0.01
CA VAL A 52 16.87 0.01 1.24
C VAL A 52 15.53 0.60 1.68
N CYS A 53 14.58 -0.26 2.03
CA CYS A 53 13.28 0.17 2.54
C CYS A 53 13.21 -0.11 4.04
N ASN A 54 12.75 0.89 4.80
CA ASN A 54 12.49 0.73 6.23
C ASN A 54 10.99 0.52 6.44
N GLY A 55 10.61 -0.75 6.67
CA GLY A 55 9.20 -1.12 6.82
C GLY A 55 8.52 -0.48 8.01
N ASN A 56 9.28 0.05 8.97
CA ASN A 56 8.71 0.71 10.14
C ASN A 56 8.37 2.18 9.88
N SER A 57 8.72 2.70 8.71
CA SER A 57 8.50 4.11 8.36
C SER A 57 7.26 4.35 7.52
N VAL A 58 6.51 3.30 7.19
CA VAL A 58 5.32 3.49 6.35
C VAL A 58 4.19 4.15 7.13
N ALA A 59 3.43 4.99 6.45
CA ALA A 59 2.26 5.64 7.05
C ALA A 59 1.14 4.62 7.21
N LYS A 60 0.47 4.64 8.36
CA LYS A 60 -0.60 3.71 8.66
C LYS A 60 -1.94 4.42 8.73
N ILE A 61 -2.98 3.74 8.28
CA ILE A 61 -4.35 4.22 8.36
C ILE A 61 -4.97 3.62 9.62
N ASP A 62 -5.48 4.49 10.51
CA ASP A 62 -6.24 4.01 11.67
C ASP A 62 -7.67 3.74 11.20
N ILE A 63 -7.96 2.46 10.95
CA ILE A 63 -9.20 2.07 10.30
C ILE A 63 -10.43 2.38 11.15
N ASN A 64 -10.27 2.49 12.47
CA ASN A 64 -11.36 2.79 13.39
C ASN A 64 -11.65 4.27 13.53
N ASN A 65 -10.76 5.13 13.10
CA ASN A 65 -10.91 6.58 13.26
C ASN A 65 -10.86 7.35 11.94
N THR A 66 -10.81 6.65 10.81
CA THR A 66 -10.85 7.30 9.51
C THR A 66 -12.30 7.62 9.10
N ILE A 67 -12.46 8.63 8.26
CA ILE A 67 -13.78 8.96 7.70
C ILE A 67 -14.05 7.93 6.59
N PRO A 68 -15.18 7.19 6.64
CA PRO A 68 -15.40 6.08 5.72
C PRO A 68 -15.24 6.43 4.23
N TYR A 69 -15.80 7.55 3.78
CA TYR A 69 -15.72 7.87 2.36
C TYR A 69 -14.30 8.24 1.90
N GLN A 70 -13.41 8.57 2.82
CA GLN A 70 -12.01 8.88 2.50
C GLN A 70 -11.10 7.66 2.55
N LEU A 71 -11.60 6.54 3.06
CA LEU A 71 -10.81 5.33 3.17
C LEU A 71 -10.49 4.78 1.79
N TRP A 72 -9.23 4.72 1.46
CA TRP A 72 -8.75 4.12 0.22
C TRP A 72 -7.26 3.81 0.35
N HIS A 73 -6.83 2.75 -0.30
CA HIS A 73 -5.43 2.38 -0.36
C HIS A 73 -5.23 1.45 -1.56
N PRO A 74 -4.05 1.46 -2.22
CA PRO A 74 -3.81 0.53 -3.34
C PRO A 74 -4.10 -0.94 -3.03
N TYR A 75 -3.96 -1.35 -1.76
CA TYR A 75 -4.23 -2.72 -1.34
C TYR A 75 -5.62 -2.92 -0.74
N LEU A 76 -6.40 -1.86 -0.63
CA LEU A 76 -7.78 -1.90 -0.12
C LEU A 76 -8.70 -1.28 -1.16
N LYS A 77 -9.10 -2.05 -2.14
CA LYS A 77 -10.00 -1.56 -3.19
C LYS A 77 -10.95 -2.68 -3.59
N GLY A 78 -11.97 -2.34 -4.39
CA GLY A 78 -12.94 -3.32 -4.85
C GLY A 78 -13.94 -3.71 -3.78
N GLU A 79 -14.36 -4.96 -3.79
CA GLU A 79 -15.42 -5.46 -2.93
C GLU A 79 -15.11 -5.33 -1.45
N LEU A 80 -13.87 -5.66 -1.07
CA LEU A 80 -13.48 -5.56 0.35
C LEU A 80 -13.59 -4.13 0.85
N LEU A 81 -13.16 -3.16 0.05
CA LEU A 81 -13.21 -1.75 0.45
C LEU A 81 -14.67 -1.32 0.69
N LYS A 82 -15.56 -1.73 -0.20
CA LYS A 82 -16.98 -1.42 -0.04
C LYS A 82 -17.53 -2.01 1.26
N THR A 83 -17.18 -3.25 1.55
CA THR A 83 -17.62 -3.94 2.75
C THR A 83 -17.13 -3.22 4.00
N ILE A 84 -15.85 -2.89 4.05
CA ILE A 84 -15.25 -2.21 5.21
C ILE A 84 -15.90 -0.84 5.41
N LYS A 85 -16.06 -0.06 4.36
CA LYS A 85 -16.69 1.26 4.46
C LYS A 85 -18.10 1.16 5.02
N GLN A 86 -18.86 0.19 4.56
CA GLN A 86 -20.23 0.00 5.03
C GLN A 86 -20.25 -0.40 6.51
N ARG A 87 -19.35 -1.30 6.92
CA ARG A 87 -19.26 -1.73 8.32
C ARG A 87 -18.91 -0.58 9.24
N ILE A 88 -17.88 0.21 8.87
CA ILE A 88 -17.45 1.35 9.67
C ILE A 88 -18.58 2.38 9.76
N LYS A 89 -19.28 2.64 8.67
CA LYS A 89 -20.40 3.57 8.64
C LYS A 89 -21.50 3.14 9.59
N ASN A 90 -21.67 1.82 9.77
CA ASN A 90 -22.67 1.25 10.66
C ASN A 90 -22.16 1.06 12.11
N GLY A 91 -21.00 1.61 12.43
CA GLY A 91 -20.48 1.60 13.79
C GLY A 91 -19.55 0.46 14.14
N LYS A 92 -19.19 -0.38 13.18
CA LYS A 92 -18.26 -1.47 13.45
C LYS A 92 -16.87 -0.94 13.75
N ARG A 93 -16.22 -1.52 14.76
CA ARG A 93 -14.81 -1.28 15.07
C ARG A 93 -14.04 -2.58 14.87
N TYR A 94 -12.88 -2.48 14.23
CA TYR A 94 -12.03 -3.65 14.00
C TYR A 94 -10.94 -3.71 15.06
N LYS A 95 -10.69 -4.90 15.59
CA LYS A 95 -9.68 -5.11 16.61
C LYS A 95 -8.34 -5.54 16.02
N SER A 96 -8.36 -6.19 14.88
CA SER A 96 -7.16 -6.71 14.25
C SER A 96 -7.39 -6.97 12.77
N PHE A 97 -6.30 -7.21 12.07
CA PHE A 97 -6.38 -7.53 10.65
C PHE A 97 -7.11 -8.86 10.39
N ASP A 98 -7.11 -9.77 11.36
CA ASP A 98 -7.83 -11.03 11.21
C ASP A 98 -9.32 -10.80 10.97
N GLU A 99 -9.89 -9.75 11.56
CA GLU A 99 -11.29 -9.41 11.32
C GLU A 99 -11.52 -8.90 9.90
N ILE A 100 -10.53 -8.23 9.33
CA ILE A 100 -10.58 -7.80 7.94
C ILE A 100 -10.58 -9.01 7.00
N LYS A 101 -9.75 -10.02 7.32
CA LYS A 101 -9.67 -11.24 6.51
C LYS A 101 -11.01 -11.99 6.45
N ALA A 102 -11.84 -11.83 7.47
CA ALA A 102 -13.13 -12.50 7.54
C ALA A 102 -14.23 -11.78 6.75
N GLU A 103 -13.96 -10.60 6.22
CA GLU A 103 -14.96 -9.81 5.52
C GLU A 103 -15.13 -10.28 4.06
N ASN A 104 -16.33 -10.02 3.53
CA ASN A 104 -16.62 -10.33 2.13
C ASN A 104 -15.70 -9.55 1.19
N GLY A 105 -15.22 -10.24 0.17
CA GLY A 105 -14.39 -9.61 -0.84
C GLY A 105 -12.91 -9.61 -0.52
N TYR A 106 -12.51 -10.19 0.60
CA TYR A 106 -11.10 -10.29 0.94
C TYR A 106 -10.37 -11.20 -0.04
N ASP A 107 -9.29 -10.70 -0.61
CA ASP A 107 -8.40 -11.46 -1.50
C ASP A 107 -7.00 -11.39 -0.93
N GLU A 108 -6.47 -12.53 -0.50
CA GLU A 108 -5.16 -12.61 0.14
C GLU A 108 -4.05 -12.03 -0.76
N ASN A 109 -4.11 -12.27 -2.06
CA ASN A 109 -3.05 -11.81 -2.97
C ASN A 109 -2.95 -10.29 -3.05
N LEU A 110 -4.07 -9.59 -2.96
CA LEU A 110 -4.09 -8.12 -2.98
C LEU A 110 -4.17 -7.55 -1.59
N ASN A 111 -5.18 -7.96 -0.84
CA ASN A 111 -5.53 -7.31 0.43
C ASN A 111 -4.63 -7.72 1.58
N GLY A 112 -4.00 -8.89 1.50
CA GLY A 112 -3.07 -9.33 2.53
C GLY A 112 -1.91 -8.37 2.74
N ARG A 113 -1.52 -7.66 1.68
CA ARG A 113 -0.44 -6.67 1.75
C ARG A 113 -0.82 -5.44 2.54
N ALA A 114 -2.12 -5.20 2.74
CA ALA A 114 -2.60 -4.01 3.44
C ALA A 114 -2.29 -4.05 4.94
N GLU A 115 -2.00 -5.22 5.49
CA GLU A 115 -1.77 -5.36 6.94
C GLU A 115 -0.73 -4.38 7.47
N LYS A 116 0.33 -4.14 6.70
CA LYS A 116 1.43 -3.25 7.12
C LYS A 116 1.04 -1.77 7.12
N TYR A 117 -0.06 -1.44 6.47
CA TYR A 117 -0.51 -0.05 6.30
C TYR A 117 -1.74 0.26 7.13
N LEU A 118 -2.18 -0.66 7.97
CA LEU A 118 -3.37 -0.47 8.80
C LEU A 118 -3.01 -0.56 10.28
N GLU A 119 -3.74 0.22 11.10
CA GLU A 119 -3.66 0.10 12.55
C GLU A 119 -5.08 0.12 13.10
N PHE A 120 -5.23 -0.39 14.32
CA PHE A 120 -6.55 -0.66 14.92
C PHE A 120 -6.59 -0.07 16.33
N LYS A 121 -6.67 1.25 16.41
CA LYS A 121 -6.69 1.97 17.70
C LYS A 121 -8.06 2.15 18.30
#